data_8397e93c3d220bb7012609262ac82e0d
#
_entry.id   8397e93c3d220bb7012609262ac82e0d
#
_cell.length_a   1.000
_cell.length_b   1.000
_cell.length_c   1.000
_cell.angle_alpha   90.00
_cell.angle_beta   90.00
_cell.angle_gamma   90.00
#
_symmetry.space_group_name_H-M   'P 1'
#
loop_
_entity.id
_entity.type
_entity.pdbx_description
1 polymer ?
#
loop_
_entity_poly.entity_id
_entity_poly.type
_entity_poly.pdbx_seq_one_letter_code
_entity_poly.pdbx_strand_id
1 'polypeptide(L)'
;MYITSNEIMIESIEIDLLVTEGLADKAKITVDKVIKRIRELINKIINFIKGKLAKQTKQTEEVIKVVEKKVEAKEIEPEPPKPIKTLDLKKAQIILGNIDLLLETVFKASSVITSDINKDIEMVTEDLDNLKKVNEKFTGKLIVEYTGDIINLVHNMKKLKYDAEYNLKMITKVEGSITRKLNHLESTPSEKTPEMFKLVGLLQSSVSFATRLNSIILSNIGTTFLQINK
;
A
#
# COMPACT_ATOMS: atom_id res chain seq x y z
N MET A 1 5.16 10.08 -18.05
CA MET A 1 6.13 9.75 -16.98
C MET A 1 5.43 8.79 -16.02
N TYR A 2 5.95 7.58 -15.82
CA TYR A 2 5.29 6.60 -14.94
C TYR A 2 5.89 6.76 -13.54
N ILE A 3 5.06 7.12 -12.58
CA ILE A 3 5.43 7.22 -11.17
C ILE A 3 5.75 5.81 -10.65
N THR A 4 6.86 5.65 -9.96
CA THR A 4 7.25 4.40 -9.30
C THR A 4 6.81 4.39 -7.84
N SER A 5 6.69 3.20 -7.24
CA SER A 5 6.39 3.08 -5.81
C SER A 5 7.49 3.70 -4.92
N ASN A 6 8.72 3.79 -5.44
CA ASN A 6 9.83 4.43 -4.72
C ASN A 6 9.70 5.96 -4.72
N GLU A 7 9.23 6.58 -5.82
CA GLU A 7 8.96 8.03 -5.86
C GLU A 7 7.87 8.43 -4.87
N ILE A 8 6.80 7.62 -4.75
CA ILE A 8 5.75 7.83 -3.75
C ILE A 8 6.33 7.83 -2.33
N MET A 9 7.29 6.92 -2.04
CA MET A 9 7.90 6.83 -0.73
C MET A 9 8.86 7.99 -0.43
N ILE A 10 9.65 8.42 -1.40
CA ILE A 10 10.56 9.57 -1.23
C ILE A 10 9.75 10.83 -0.91
N GLU A 11 8.65 11.08 -1.63
CA GLU A 11 7.80 12.23 -1.36
C GLU A 11 7.07 12.16 -0.01
N SER A 12 6.72 10.95 0.47
CA SER A 12 6.15 10.83 1.82
C SER A 12 7.17 11.18 2.90
N ILE A 13 8.45 10.80 2.73
CA ILE A 13 9.54 11.18 3.62
C ILE A 13 9.76 12.70 3.60
N GLU A 14 9.70 13.33 2.43
CA GLU A 14 9.79 14.79 2.32
C GLU A 14 8.65 15.52 3.04
N ILE A 15 7.43 14.96 3.01
CA ILE A 15 6.30 15.52 3.76
C ILE A 15 6.52 15.35 5.26
N ASP A 16 6.98 14.19 5.72
CA ASP A 16 7.29 13.96 7.14
C ASP A 16 8.38 14.93 7.64
N LEU A 17 9.41 15.17 6.85
CA LEU A 17 10.46 16.17 7.15
C LEU A 17 9.87 17.59 7.19
N LEU A 18 9.07 17.98 6.20
CA LEU A 18 8.41 19.29 6.17
C LEU A 18 7.47 19.51 7.35
N VAL A 19 6.73 18.48 7.76
CA VAL A 19 5.86 18.54 8.94
C VAL A 19 6.70 18.64 10.21
N THR A 20 7.80 17.90 10.31
CA THR A 20 8.65 17.86 11.50
C THR A 20 9.51 19.12 11.65
N GLU A 21 10.13 19.58 10.57
CA GLU A 21 11.00 20.77 10.55
C GLU A 21 10.22 22.07 10.50
N GLY A 22 9.11 22.12 9.76
CA GLY A 22 8.26 23.31 9.64
C GLY A 22 7.50 23.67 10.90
N LEU A 23 7.37 22.72 11.86
CA LEU A 23 6.75 22.95 13.16
C LEU A 23 7.76 23.42 14.22
N ALA A 24 9.07 23.16 14.02
CA ALA A 24 10.13 23.50 14.97
C ALA A 24 10.69 24.92 14.78
N ASP A 25 10.77 25.43 13.53
CA ASP A 25 11.39 26.73 13.24
C ASP A 25 10.65 27.48 12.13
N LYS A 26 10.12 28.64 12.47
CA LYS A 26 9.50 29.66 11.61
C LYS A 26 8.11 29.33 11.04
N ALA A 27 7.13 29.60 11.79
CA ALA A 27 5.68 29.71 11.58
C ALA A 27 5.16 30.40 10.29
N LYS A 28 5.82 30.31 9.17
CA LYS A 28 5.37 30.85 7.87
C LYS A 28 5.76 30.04 6.63
N ILE A 29 6.45 28.90 6.73
CA ILE A 29 6.48 27.95 5.62
C ILE A 29 5.25 27.06 5.79
N THR A 30 4.40 27.67 5.68
CA THR A 30 3.00 27.78 5.36
C THR A 30 2.40 26.40 5.26
N VAL A 31 1.54 26.16 6.24
CA VAL A 31 0.39 25.26 6.20
C VAL A 31 -0.07 24.98 4.76
N ASP A 32 -0.20 25.99 3.93
CA ASP A 32 -0.61 25.85 2.52
C ASP A 32 0.40 25.05 1.68
N LYS A 33 1.70 25.13 1.96
CA LYS A 33 2.71 24.29 1.26
C LYS A 33 2.60 22.82 1.66
N VAL A 34 2.38 22.53 2.94
CA VAL A 34 2.18 21.16 3.45
C VAL A 34 0.91 20.57 2.83
N ILE A 35 -0.21 21.28 2.89
CA ILE A 35 -1.47 20.84 2.28
C ILE A 35 -1.29 20.58 0.78
N LYS A 36 -0.64 21.49 0.07
CA LYS A 36 -0.38 21.32 -1.37
C LYS A 36 0.45 20.05 -1.65
N ARG A 37 1.53 19.83 -0.91
CA ARG A 37 2.37 18.63 -1.07
C ARG A 37 1.62 17.33 -0.78
N ILE A 38 0.82 17.30 0.27
CA ILE A 38 -0.02 16.14 0.59
C ILE A 38 -1.01 15.87 -0.55
N ARG A 39 -1.66 16.88 -1.11
CA ARG A 39 -2.56 16.73 -2.26
C ARG A 39 -1.85 16.21 -3.51
N GLU A 40 -0.65 16.72 -3.80
CA GLU A 40 0.16 16.23 -4.91
C GLU A 40 0.47 14.74 -4.73
N LEU A 41 0.84 14.30 -3.52
CA LEU A 41 1.11 12.89 -3.23
C LEU A 41 -0.15 12.03 -3.32
N ILE A 42 -1.29 12.48 -2.80
CA ILE A 42 -2.59 11.81 -2.96
C ILE A 42 -2.87 11.56 -4.45
N ASN A 43 -2.76 12.59 -5.27
CA ASN A 43 -3.00 12.48 -6.71
C ASN A 43 -2.02 11.48 -7.38
N LYS A 44 -0.76 11.47 -6.96
CA LYS A 44 0.23 10.52 -7.48
C LYS A 44 -0.11 9.08 -7.12
N ILE A 45 -0.50 8.82 -5.87
CA ILE A 45 -0.92 7.49 -5.42
C ILE A 45 -2.16 7.02 -6.21
N ILE A 46 -3.18 7.88 -6.33
CA ILE A 46 -4.39 7.54 -7.09
C ILE A 46 -4.07 7.25 -8.56
N ASN A 47 -3.22 8.08 -9.18
CA ASN A 47 -2.81 7.88 -10.58
C ASN A 47 -1.96 6.61 -10.75
N PHE A 48 -1.09 6.30 -9.80
CA PHE A 48 -0.31 5.06 -9.79
C PHE A 48 -1.23 3.82 -9.70
N ILE A 49 -2.23 3.86 -8.82
CA ILE A 49 -3.21 2.77 -8.68
C ILE A 49 -4.03 2.62 -9.95
N LYS A 50 -4.66 3.71 -10.45
CA LYS A 50 -5.52 3.68 -11.64
C LYS A 50 -4.77 3.39 -12.94
N GLY A 51 -3.52 3.79 -13.03
CA GLY A 51 -2.68 3.59 -14.22
C GLY A 51 -1.90 2.29 -14.16
N LYS A 52 -0.78 2.30 -13.45
CA LYS A 52 0.18 1.18 -13.47
C LYS A 52 -0.35 -0.07 -12.82
N LEU A 53 -0.91 0.04 -11.59
CA LEU A 53 -1.39 -1.14 -10.87
C LEU A 53 -2.63 -1.74 -11.53
N ALA A 54 -3.59 -0.93 -11.98
CA ALA A 54 -4.78 -1.43 -12.68
C ALA A 54 -4.41 -2.18 -13.96
N LYS A 55 -3.45 -1.65 -14.74
CA LYS A 55 -2.94 -2.34 -15.95
C LYS A 55 -2.26 -3.66 -15.59
N GLN A 56 -1.41 -3.67 -14.58
CA GLN A 56 -0.70 -4.86 -14.12
C GLN A 56 -1.70 -5.92 -13.58
N THR A 57 -2.69 -5.51 -12.81
CA THR A 57 -3.74 -6.40 -12.30
C THR A 57 -4.51 -7.05 -13.44
N LYS A 58 -4.91 -6.27 -14.46
CA LYS A 58 -5.61 -6.79 -15.64
C LYS A 58 -4.75 -7.80 -16.41
N GLN A 59 -3.47 -7.50 -16.64
CA GLN A 59 -2.54 -8.43 -17.30
C GLN A 59 -2.39 -9.73 -16.49
N THR A 60 -2.27 -9.62 -15.16
CA THR A 60 -2.19 -10.78 -14.26
C THR A 60 -3.47 -11.61 -14.35
N GLU A 61 -4.66 -11.01 -14.42
CA GLU A 61 -5.93 -11.73 -14.60
C GLU A 61 -6.00 -12.50 -15.91
N GLU A 62 -5.52 -11.92 -17.00
CA GLU A 62 -5.45 -12.59 -18.30
C GLU A 62 -4.56 -13.83 -18.23
N VAL A 63 -3.38 -13.71 -17.60
CA VAL A 63 -2.47 -14.85 -17.41
C VAL A 63 -3.07 -15.91 -16.48
N ILE A 64 -3.72 -15.51 -15.38
CA ILE A 64 -4.44 -16.43 -14.48
C ILE A 64 -5.46 -17.27 -15.25
N LYS A 65 -6.29 -16.64 -16.07
CA LYS A 65 -7.29 -17.35 -16.88
C LYS A 65 -6.67 -18.38 -17.83
N VAL A 66 -5.50 -18.07 -18.40
CA VAL A 66 -4.77 -19.02 -19.26
C VAL A 66 -4.25 -20.20 -18.43
N VAL A 67 -3.63 -19.93 -17.28
CA VAL A 67 -3.12 -20.95 -16.37
C VAL A 67 -4.24 -21.86 -15.87
N GLU A 68 -5.40 -21.30 -15.49
CA GLU A 68 -6.56 -22.07 -15.03
C GLU A 68 -7.07 -23.04 -16.13
N LYS A 69 -7.19 -22.56 -17.36
CA LYS A 69 -7.59 -23.44 -18.49
C LYS A 69 -6.60 -24.58 -18.71
N LYS A 70 -5.28 -24.31 -18.62
CA LYS A 70 -4.24 -25.35 -18.72
C LYS A 70 -4.32 -26.35 -17.57
N VAL A 71 -4.60 -25.89 -16.34
CA VAL A 71 -4.80 -26.76 -15.17
C VAL A 71 -6.03 -27.64 -15.37
N GLU A 72 -7.15 -27.08 -15.81
CA GLU A 72 -8.39 -27.84 -16.10
C GLU A 72 -8.20 -28.87 -17.24
N ALA A 73 -7.44 -28.50 -18.27
CA ALA A 73 -7.09 -29.38 -19.37
C ALA A 73 -6.01 -30.42 -19.01
N LYS A 74 -5.47 -30.40 -17.78
CA LYS A 74 -4.34 -31.22 -17.34
C LYS A 74 -3.08 -31.05 -18.21
N GLU A 75 -2.89 -29.87 -18.78
CA GLU A 75 -1.71 -29.53 -19.58
C GLU A 75 -0.55 -29.06 -18.73
N ILE A 76 -0.77 -28.78 -17.45
CA ILE A 76 0.25 -28.40 -16.46
C ILE A 76 0.52 -29.62 -15.56
N GLU A 77 1.78 -30.04 -15.48
CA GLU A 77 2.20 -31.08 -14.54
C GLU A 77 2.03 -30.57 -13.10
N PRO A 78 1.58 -31.43 -12.16
CA PRO A 78 1.40 -31.04 -10.75
C PRO A 78 2.69 -30.54 -10.11
N GLU A 79 3.84 -31.11 -10.47
CA GLU A 79 5.14 -30.71 -9.98
C GLU A 79 5.91 -29.95 -11.07
N PRO A 80 6.46 -28.75 -10.73
CA PRO A 80 7.21 -28.00 -11.72
C PRO A 80 8.53 -28.72 -12.07
N PRO A 81 8.89 -28.80 -13.37
CA PRO A 81 10.14 -29.43 -13.80
C PRO A 81 11.40 -28.69 -13.29
N LYS A 82 11.23 -27.45 -12.85
CA LYS A 82 12.25 -26.62 -12.21
C LYS A 82 11.60 -25.77 -11.09
N PRO A 83 12.37 -25.43 -10.03
CA PRO A 83 11.86 -24.57 -8.98
C PRO A 83 11.31 -23.24 -9.53
N ILE A 84 10.13 -22.85 -9.08
CA ILE A 84 9.50 -21.58 -9.44
C ILE A 84 9.86 -20.55 -8.35
N LYS A 85 10.38 -19.38 -8.75
CA LYS A 85 10.58 -18.26 -7.81
C LYS A 85 9.24 -17.59 -7.54
N THR A 86 8.78 -17.67 -6.30
CA THR A 86 7.49 -17.16 -5.88
C THR A 86 7.55 -16.46 -4.53
N LEU A 87 6.47 -15.80 -4.14
CA LEU A 87 6.31 -15.25 -2.80
C LEU A 87 6.24 -16.37 -1.77
N ASP A 88 6.87 -16.16 -0.62
CA ASP A 88 6.54 -16.91 0.59
C ASP A 88 5.10 -16.55 1.00
N LEU A 89 4.19 -17.49 0.78
CA LEU A 89 2.74 -17.27 0.94
C LEU A 89 2.38 -16.80 2.35
N LYS A 90 3.00 -17.41 3.38
CA LYS A 90 2.72 -17.05 4.77
C LYS A 90 3.19 -15.64 5.09
N LYS A 91 4.39 -15.27 4.68
CA LYS A 91 4.92 -13.92 4.90
C LYS A 91 4.14 -12.87 4.13
N ALA A 92 3.78 -13.15 2.87
CA ALA A 92 2.95 -12.24 2.08
C ALA A 92 1.58 -12.01 2.72
N GLN A 93 0.95 -13.07 3.25
CA GLN A 93 -0.33 -12.96 3.94
C GLN A 93 -0.22 -12.13 5.24
N ILE A 94 0.86 -12.30 6.01
CA ILE A 94 1.11 -11.49 7.21
C ILE A 94 1.26 -10.01 6.84
N ILE A 95 2.01 -9.68 5.78
CA ILE A 95 2.17 -8.30 5.32
C ILE A 95 0.82 -7.72 4.88
N LEU A 96 0.04 -8.44 4.07
CA LEU A 96 -1.27 -7.97 3.60
C LEU A 96 -2.25 -7.74 4.76
N GLY A 97 -2.27 -8.62 5.76
CA GLY A 97 -3.10 -8.42 6.95
C GLY A 97 -2.69 -7.21 7.79
N ASN A 98 -1.38 -6.93 7.93
CA ASN A 98 -0.92 -5.72 8.62
C ASN A 98 -1.18 -4.44 7.79
N ILE A 99 -1.17 -4.52 6.45
CA ILE A 99 -1.60 -3.40 5.60
C ILE A 99 -3.08 -3.10 5.83
N ASP A 100 -3.94 -4.12 5.84
CA ASP A 100 -5.38 -3.97 6.06
C ASP A 100 -5.67 -3.31 7.41
N LEU A 101 -5.04 -3.81 8.49
CA LEU A 101 -5.17 -3.25 9.84
C LEU A 101 -4.75 -1.77 9.87
N LEU A 102 -3.57 -1.43 9.32
CA LEU A 102 -3.12 -0.04 9.24
C LEU A 102 -4.10 0.83 8.47
N LEU A 103 -4.62 0.37 7.32
CA LEU A 103 -5.56 1.13 6.51
C LEU A 103 -6.90 1.36 7.22
N GLU A 104 -7.39 0.40 8.01
CA GLU A 104 -8.57 0.60 8.85
C GLU A 104 -8.35 1.68 9.91
N THR A 105 -7.20 1.67 10.60
CA THR A 105 -6.85 2.67 11.61
C THR A 105 -6.69 4.05 10.98
N VAL A 106 -5.98 4.14 9.85
CA VAL A 106 -5.82 5.38 9.08
C VAL A 106 -7.18 5.91 8.59
N PHE A 107 -8.09 5.03 8.14
CA PHE A 107 -9.42 5.43 7.73
C PHE A 107 -10.23 6.06 8.88
N LYS A 108 -10.19 5.44 10.06
CA LYS A 108 -10.85 5.97 11.27
C LYS A 108 -10.28 7.34 11.65
N ALA A 109 -8.95 7.45 11.75
CA ALA A 109 -8.24 8.69 12.10
C ALA A 109 -8.37 9.80 11.03
N SER A 110 -8.68 9.45 9.77
CA SER A 110 -8.90 10.40 8.68
C SER A 110 -10.30 11.03 8.68
N SER A 111 -11.19 10.66 9.60
CA SER A 111 -12.51 11.31 9.72
C SER A 111 -12.35 12.83 9.97
N VAL A 112 -13.32 13.62 9.50
CA VAL A 112 -13.29 15.08 9.65
C VAL A 112 -13.36 15.44 11.13
N ILE A 113 -14.19 14.73 11.89
CA ILE A 113 -14.38 14.95 13.32
C ILE A 113 -13.52 13.93 14.07
N THR A 114 -12.44 14.38 14.69
CA THR A 114 -11.62 13.58 15.60
C THR A 114 -11.88 14.04 17.03
N SER A 115 -12.18 13.11 17.92
CA SER A 115 -12.41 13.38 19.34
C SER A 115 -11.10 13.57 20.11
N ASP A 116 -10.00 12.94 19.65
CA ASP A 116 -8.69 12.99 20.30
C ASP A 116 -7.57 12.77 19.25
N ILE A 117 -6.98 13.88 18.81
CA ILE A 117 -5.93 13.89 17.79
C ILE A 117 -4.68 13.14 18.26
N ASN A 118 -4.30 13.26 19.54
CA ASN A 118 -3.10 12.61 20.06
C ASN A 118 -3.27 11.10 20.10
N LYS A 119 -4.45 10.63 20.48
CA LYS A 119 -4.80 9.21 20.43
C LYS A 119 -4.77 8.66 19.01
N ASP A 120 -5.30 9.40 18.03
CA ASP A 120 -5.25 9.01 16.63
C ASP A 120 -3.81 8.92 16.12
N ILE A 121 -2.94 9.88 16.49
CA ILE A 121 -1.50 9.85 16.18
C ILE A 121 -0.85 8.61 16.78
N GLU A 122 -1.10 8.30 18.05
CA GLU A 122 -0.54 7.14 18.73
C GLU A 122 -0.93 5.84 18.04
N MET A 123 -2.22 5.62 17.79
CA MET A 123 -2.74 4.40 17.17
C MET A 123 -2.17 4.20 15.74
N VAL A 124 -2.15 5.26 14.92
CA VAL A 124 -1.61 5.16 13.56
C VAL A 124 -0.10 4.91 13.58
N THR A 125 0.63 5.53 14.52
CA THR A 125 2.07 5.32 14.68
C THR A 125 2.36 3.87 15.05
N GLU A 126 1.62 3.31 16.01
CA GLU A 126 1.79 1.92 16.44
C GLU A 126 1.59 0.93 15.29
N ASP A 127 0.49 1.05 14.53
CA ASP A 127 0.21 0.15 13.41
C ASP A 127 1.22 0.33 12.26
N LEU A 128 1.66 1.55 11.98
CA LEU A 128 2.70 1.81 10.98
C LEU A 128 4.03 1.17 11.41
N ASP A 129 4.43 1.31 12.66
CA ASP A 129 5.66 0.73 13.17
C ASP A 129 5.60 -0.80 13.21
N ASN A 130 4.44 -1.38 13.51
CA ASN A 130 4.23 -2.82 13.42
C ASN A 130 4.39 -3.31 11.98
N LEU A 131 3.82 -2.62 10.99
CA LEU A 131 3.99 -2.96 9.59
C LEU A 131 5.45 -2.81 9.13
N LYS A 132 6.17 -1.76 9.58
CA LYS A 132 7.60 -1.56 9.31
C LYS A 132 8.43 -2.71 9.87
N LYS A 133 8.24 -3.08 11.13
CA LYS A 133 8.92 -4.22 11.79
C LYS A 133 8.70 -5.53 11.04
N VAL A 134 7.45 -5.80 10.63
CA VAL A 134 7.11 -6.99 9.82
C VAL A 134 7.84 -6.96 8.48
N ASN A 135 7.85 -5.81 7.79
CA ASN A 135 8.56 -5.66 6.53
C ASN A 135 10.07 -5.86 6.69
N GLU A 136 10.69 -5.26 7.69
CA GLU A 136 12.13 -5.43 8.00
C GLU A 136 12.49 -6.89 8.28
N LYS A 137 11.68 -7.59 9.09
CA LYS A 137 11.86 -9.01 9.40
C LYS A 137 11.86 -9.88 8.15
N PHE A 138 11.10 -9.51 7.12
CA PHE A 138 10.94 -10.28 5.89
C PHE A 138 11.73 -9.72 4.71
N THR A 139 12.45 -8.60 4.85
CA THR A 139 13.29 -8.02 3.79
C THR A 139 14.32 -9.05 3.32
N GLY A 140 14.41 -9.24 2.00
CA GLY A 140 15.27 -10.24 1.36
C GLY A 140 14.82 -11.71 1.52
N LYS A 141 13.74 -11.98 2.26
CA LYS A 141 13.24 -13.33 2.55
C LYS A 141 11.82 -13.57 2.01
N LEU A 142 11.30 -12.63 1.25
CA LEU A 142 9.93 -12.70 0.74
C LEU A 142 9.81 -13.59 -0.50
N ILE A 143 10.90 -13.78 -1.24
CA ILE A 143 10.94 -14.64 -2.42
C ILE A 143 11.61 -15.97 -2.06
N VAL A 144 10.95 -17.04 -2.44
CA VAL A 144 11.41 -18.43 -2.19
C VAL A 144 11.35 -19.26 -3.46
N GLU A 145 12.10 -20.36 -3.48
CA GLU A 145 11.97 -21.39 -4.51
C GLU A 145 10.86 -22.36 -4.11
N TYR A 146 9.94 -22.61 -5.03
CA TYR A 146 8.80 -23.49 -4.84
C TYR A 146 8.93 -24.72 -5.77
N THR A 147 8.82 -25.88 -5.16
CA THR A 147 8.89 -27.19 -5.86
C THR A 147 7.65 -28.06 -5.61
N GLY A 148 6.65 -27.50 -4.90
CA GLY A 148 5.43 -28.22 -4.56
C GLY A 148 4.35 -28.14 -5.66
N ASP A 149 3.16 -28.60 -5.31
CA ASP A 149 1.99 -28.66 -6.20
C ASP A 149 1.59 -27.29 -6.77
N ILE A 150 1.65 -27.17 -8.10
CA ILE A 150 1.33 -25.95 -8.85
C ILE A 150 -0.15 -25.56 -8.66
N ILE A 151 -1.08 -26.50 -8.55
CA ILE A 151 -2.51 -26.23 -8.39
C ILE A 151 -2.73 -25.52 -7.06
N ASN A 152 -2.11 -26.00 -5.99
CA ASN A 152 -2.13 -25.35 -4.68
C ASN A 152 -1.47 -23.96 -4.72
N LEU A 153 -0.38 -23.82 -5.45
CA LEU A 153 0.29 -22.51 -5.61
C LEU A 153 -0.64 -21.51 -6.30
N VAL A 154 -1.25 -21.90 -7.42
CA VAL A 154 -2.23 -21.06 -8.17
C VAL A 154 -3.38 -20.62 -7.27
N HIS A 155 -3.97 -21.54 -6.51
CA HIS A 155 -5.07 -21.23 -5.59
C HIS A 155 -4.66 -20.18 -4.53
N ASN A 156 -3.52 -20.42 -3.88
CA ASN A 156 -3.04 -19.50 -2.83
C ASN A 156 -2.63 -18.13 -3.39
N MET A 157 -2.01 -18.09 -4.57
CA MET A 157 -1.68 -16.83 -5.23
C MET A 157 -2.92 -16.02 -5.63
N LYS A 158 -3.99 -16.67 -6.05
CA LYS A 158 -5.29 -16.00 -6.30
C LYS A 158 -5.86 -15.38 -5.04
N LYS A 159 -5.79 -16.07 -3.91
CA LYS A 159 -6.23 -15.53 -2.61
C LYS A 159 -5.41 -14.29 -2.24
N LEU A 160 -4.08 -14.36 -2.31
CA LEU A 160 -3.21 -13.21 -2.05
C LEU A 160 -3.50 -12.03 -2.99
N LYS A 161 -3.79 -12.31 -4.27
CA LYS A 161 -4.20 -11.29 -5.24
C LYS A 161 -5.48 -10.59 -4.78
N TYR A 162 -6.50 -11.36 -4.38
CA TYR A 162 -7.76 -10.81 -3.89
C TYR A 162 -7.55 -9.90 -2.66
N ASP A 163 -6.77 -10.34 -1.68
CA ASP A 163 -6.46 -9.55 -0.48
C ASP A 163 -5.71 -8.26 -0.84
N ALA A 164 -4.74 -8.34 -1.76
CA ALA A 164 -4.01 -7.17 -2.23
C ALA A 164 -4.89 -6.18 -3.01
N GLU A 165 -5.85 -6.66 -3.81
CA GLU A 165 -6.82 -5.81 -4.52
C GLU A 165 -7.83 -5.17 -3.56
N TYR A 166 -8.22 -5.87 -2.51
CA TYR A 166 -9.02 -5.29 -1.44
C TYR A 166 -8.28 -4.12 -0.77
N ASN A 167 -7.00 -4.30 -0.44
CA ASN A 167 -6.17 -3.24 0.10
C ASN A 167 -6.07 -2.03 -0.85
N LEU A 168 -6.00 -2.21 -2.18
CA LEU A 168 -6.02 -1.09 -3.13
C LEU A 168 -7.34 -0.30 -3.09
N LYS A 169 -8.47 -0.98 -2.92
CA LYS A 169 -9.77 -0.32 -2.75
C LYS A 169 -9.81 0.48 -1.45
N MET A 170 -9.28 -0.10 -0.37
CA MET A 170 -9.17 0.60 0.93
C MET A 170 -8.24 1.82 0.83
N ILE A 171 -7.08 1.71 0.19
CA ILE A 171 -6.18 2.85 -0.07
C ILE A 171 -6.92 3.99 -0.76
N THR A 172 -7.66 3.69 -1.83
CA THR A 172 -8.43 4.70 -2.57
C THR A 172 -9.50 5.36 -1.69
N LYS A 173 -10.16 4.60 -0.83
CA LYS A 173 -11.16 5.09 0.13
C LYS A 173 -10.54 6.00 1.18
N VAL A 174 -9.39 5.61 1.72
CA VAL A 174 -8.61 6.39 2.70
C VAL A 174 -8.14 7.70 2.11
N GLU A 175 -7.58 7.70 0.89
CA GLU A 175 -7.16 8.92 0.20
C GLU A 175 -8.31 9.91 0.00
N GLY A 176 -9.50 9.41 -0.32
CA GLY A 176 -10.71 10.23 -0.37
C GLY A 176 -11.09 10.83 0.99
N SER A 177 -10.86 10.10 2.09
CA SER A 177 -11.11 10.59 3.45
C SER A 177 -10.10 11.65 3.87
N ILE A 178 -8.80 11.43 3.62
CA ILE A 178 -7.73 12.40 3.88
C ILE A 178 -7.99 13.69 3.08
N THR A 179 -8.42 13.58 1.82
CA THR A 179 -8.79 14.74 0.99
C THR A 179 -9.91 15.56 1.63
N ARG A 180 -10.96 14.92 2.16
CA ARG A 180 -12.03 15.61 2.87
C ARG A 180 -11.54 16.31 4.12
N LYS A 181 -10.68 15.67 4.91
CA LYS A 181 -10.05 16.25 6.10
C LYS A 181 -9.22 17.49 5.75
N LEU A 182 -8.43 17.43 4.67
CA LEU A 182 -7.67 18.59 4.18
C LEU A 182 -8.57 19.74 3.75
N ASN A 183 -9.67 19.46 3.03
CA ASN A 183 -10.63 20.48 2.62
C ASN A 183 -11.30 21.14 3.85
N HIS A 184 -11.61 20.35 4.87
CA HIS A 184 -12.15 20.87 6.12
C HIS A 184 -11.15 21.78 6.84
N LEU A 185 -9.89 21.38 6.94
CA LEU A 185 -8.83 22.21 7.53
C LEU A 185 -8.61 23.53 6.78
N GLU A 186 -8.75 23.54 5.45
CA GLU A 186 -8.66 24.79 4.67
C GLU A 186 -9.81 25.74 5.00
N SER A 187 -11.02 25.22 5.18
CA SER A 187 -12.21 26.02 5.48
C SER A 187 -12.33 26.41 6.95
N THR A 188 -11.58 25.79 7.86
CA THR A 188 -11.66 26.02 9.31
C THR A 188 -10.28 26.37 9.87
N PRO A 189 -9.83 27.64 9.72
CA PRO A 189 -8.49 28.06 10.15
C PRO A 189 -8.17 27.81 11.63
N SER A 190 -9.18 27.81 12.51
CA SER A 190 -9.03 27.54 13.95
C SER A 190 -8.58 26.11 14.28
N GLU A 191 -8.77 25.17 13.36
CA GLU A 191 -8.36 23.76 13.52
C GLU A 191 -6.97 23.47 12.94
N LYS A 192 -6.32 24.47 12.35
CA LYS A 192 -4.95 24.35 11.81
C LYS A 192 -3.91 24.34 12.92
N THR A 193 -3.88 23.28 13.71
CA THR A 193 -2.90 23.07 14.77
C THR A 193 -1.70 22.24 14.29
N PRO A 194 -0.53 22.36 14.94
CA PRO A 194 0.63 21.51 14.65
C PRO A 194 0.30 20.02 14.72
N GLU A 195 -0.49 19.59 15.72
CA GLU A 195 -0.89 18.20 15.91
C GLU A 195 -1.76 17.70 14.76
N MET A 196 -2.65 18.54 14.25
CA MET A 196 -3.48 18.18 13.10
C MET A 196 -2.65 17.98 11.83
N PHE A 197 -1.62 18.82 11.59
CA PHE A 197 -0.71 18.61 10.46
C PHE A 197 0.16 17.37 10.63
N LYS A 198 0.63 17.11 11.86
CA LYS A 198 1.36 15.89 12.19
C LYS A 198 0.50 14.67 11.90
N LEU A 199 -0.78 14.69 12.32
CA LEU A 199 -1.71 13.59 12.02
C LEU A 199 -1.87 13.40 10.51
N VAL A 200 -2.17 14.43 9.74
CA VAL A 200 -2.40 14.30 8.30
C VAL A 200 -1.13 13.85 7.56
N GLY A 201 0.04 14.33 7.93
CA GLY A 201 1.33 13.84 7.42
C GLY A 201 1.52 12.35 7.69
N LEU A 202 1.27 11.92 8.93
CA LEU A 202 1.37 10.52 9.34
C LEU A 202 0.38 9.62 8.59
N LEU A 203 -0.87 10.07 8.41
CA LEU A 203 -1.88 9.35 7.61
C LEU A 203 -1.37 9.12 6.19
N GLN A 204 -0.82 10.17 5.55
CA GLN A 204 -0.34 10.08 4.18
C GLN A 204 0.90 9.21 4.04
N SER A 205 1.85 9.29 4.96
CA SER A 205 3.01 8.39 5.06
C SER A 205 2.60 6.93 5.17
N SER A 206 1.62 6.65 6.03
CA SER A 206 1.08 5.30 6.24
C SER A 206 0.50 4.72 4.95
N VAL A 207 -0.32 5.51 4.25
CA VAL A 207 -0.90 5.10 2.96
C VAL A 207 0.17 4.88 1.89
N SER A 208 1.19 5.74 1.84
CA SER A 208 2.31 5.60 0.90
C SER A 208 3.08 4.30 1.13
N PHE A 209 3.39 3.99 2.38
CA PHE A 209 4.09 2.77 2.75
C PHE A 209 3.26 1.51 2.44
N ALA A 210 1.97 1.51 2.79
CA ALA A 210 1.03 0.44 2.48
C ALA A 210 0.92 0.23 0.96
N THR A 211 0.80 1.30 0.17
CA THR A 211 0.73 1.24 -1.30
C THR A 211 1.97 0.59 -1.90
N ARG A 212 3.15 0.95 -1.41
CA ARG A 212 4.42 0.37 -1.87
C ARG A 212 4.47 -1.14 -1.62
N LEU A 213 4.22 -1.58 -0.40
CA LEU A 213 4.29 -3.00 -0.05
C LEU A 213 3.25 -3.82 -0.83
N ASN A 214 2.04 -3.31 -0.94
CA ASN A 214 0.97 -3.94 -1.69
C ASN A 214 1.33 -4.08 -3.18
N SER A 215 1.97 -3.06 -3.78
CA SER A 215 2.42 -3.10 -5.17
C SER A 215 3.53 -4.13 -5.42
N ILE A 216 4.45 -4.30 -4.45
CA ILE A 216 5.49 -5.32 -4.51
C ILE A 216 4.88 -6.72 -4.53
N ILE A 217 3.90 -6.97 -3.66
CA ILE A 217 3.20 -8.27 -3.61
C ILE A 217 2.47 -8.53 -4.93
N LEU A 218 1.68 -7.59 -5.45
CA LEU A 218 0.97 -7.74 -6.73
C LEU A 218 1.93 -8.00 -7.90
N SER A 219 3.07 -7.31 -7.92
CA SER A 219 4.09 -7.51 -8.96
C SER A 219 4.66 -8.93 -8.94
N ASN A 220 4.95 -9.44 -7.76
CA ASN A 220 5.49 -10.79 -7.61
C ASN A 220 4.45 -11.88 -7.91
N ILE A 221 3.18 -11.66 -7.58
CA ILE A 221 2.09 -12.55 -8.00
C ILE A 221 2.04 -12.65 -9.52
N GLY A 222 2.06 -11.53 -10.24
CA GLY A 222 2.09 -11.50 -11.70
C GLY A 222 3.29 -12.24 -12.29
N THR A 223 4.48 -12.04 -11.70
CA THR A 223 5.71 -12.73 -12.11
C THR A 223 5.61 -14.24 -11.91
N THR A 224 5.03 -14.69 -10.80
CA THR A 224 4.83 -16.11 -10.51
C THR A 224 3.92 -16.75 -11.56
N PHE A 225 2.79 -16.15 -11.89
CA PHE A 225 1.88 -16.66 -12.91
C PHE A 225 2.53 -16.72 -14.30
N LEU A 226 3.37 -15.73 -14.65
CA LEU A 226 4.14 -15.76 -15.90
C LEU A 226 5.16 -16.92 -15.94
N GLN A 227 5.72 -17.33 -14.81
CA GLN A 227 6.61 -18.51 -14.75
C GLN A 227 5.85 -19.81 -14.89
N ILE A 228 4.67 -19.93 -14.28
CA ILE A 228 3.79 -21.12 -14.39
C ILE A 228 3.30 -21.32 -15.83
N ASN A 229 3.08 -20.22 -16.57
CA ASN A 229 2.54 -20.27 -17.94
C ASN A 229 3.59 -20.64 -18.99
N LYS A 230 4.87 -20.66 -18.66
CA LYS A 230 5.97 -21.02 -19.57
C LYS A 230 6.13 -22.54 -19.70
#